data_9c2955b4c27ce949e4c7ae39cedc7b82
#
_entry.id   9c2955b4c27ce949e4c7ae39cedc7b82
#
_cell.length_a   1.000
_cell.length_b   1.000
_cell.length_c   1.000
_cell.angle_alpha   90.00
_cell.angle_beta   90.00
_cell.angle_gamma   90.00
#
_symmetry.space_group_name_H-M   'P 1'
#
loop_
_entity.id
_entity.type
_entity.pdbx_description
1 polymer ?
#
loop_
_entity_poly.entity_id
_entity_poly.type
_entity_poly.pdbx_seq_one_letter_code
_entity_poly.pdbx_strand_id
1 'polypeptide(L)'
;LHDHGQLQHYAARVVQAQAVLLNGIDAKLTQDFSHSIQALIHALNQAQKYMRPKRFNRVQRWLGSDVDYASQQIAYYQQLERLIARSHELSAQLQIEIQKSEARYRQLTGLREQMGQYIQAAKEFMLEYPEFVQQQHPLDQFTQRLSKKINTLETLQASNDLAMQQMYVSQQLSLTLLDRFLEAEQVLLPAWKYHLQHTQAQHNNQLDALDTSRNRLIKTLKHALEHSAQSSSHSR
;
A
#
# COMPACT_ATOMS: atom_id res chain seq x y z
N LEU A 1 -2.18 20.52 -43.76
CA LEU A 1 -0.98 20.15 -42.99
C LEU A 1 -0.24 21.36 -42.38
N HIS A 2 -0.63 22.60 -42.70
CA HIS A 2 -0.04 23.82 -42.12
C HIS A 2 -0.70 24.30 -40.81
N ASP A 3 -1.60 23.50 -40.22
CA ASP A 3 -2.30 23.91 -39.04
C ASP A 3 -1.46 23.68 -37.77
N HIS A 4 -0.86 24.76 -37.28
CA HIS A 4 -0.06 24.79 -36.06
C HIS A 4 -0.83 24.25 -34.85
N GLY A 5 -2.16 24.34 -34.83
CA GLY A 5 -3.02 23.83 -33.78
C GLY A 5 -3.05 22.30 -33.73
N GLN A 6 -3.06 21.62 -34.89
CA GLN A 6 -3.13 20.15 -34.92
C GLN A 6 -1.89 19.49 -34.32
N LEU A 7 -0.68 20.02 -34.57
CA LEU A 7 0.55 19.48 -33.99
C LEU A 7 0.60 19.66 -32.46
N GLN A 8 0.07 20.76 -31.94
CA GLN A 8 -0.01 20.93 -30.48
C GLN A 8 -0.94 19.90 -29.82
N HIS A 9 -2.04 19.57 -30.47
CA HIS A 9 -3.03 18.61 -29.97
C HIS A 9 -2.68 17.15 -30.26
N TYR A 10 -1.59 16.91 -31.03
CA TYR A 10 -1.16 15.55 -31.35
C TYR A 10 -0.86 14.76 -30.07
N ALA A 11 -1.49 13.59 -29.93
CA ALA A 11 -1.44 12.71 -28.74
C ALA A 11 -1.92 13.36 -27.41
N ALA A 12 -2.47 14.59 -27.43
CA ALA A 12 -2.85 15.31 -26.20
C ALA A 12 -3.84 14.54 -25.32
N ARG A 13 -4.80 13.84 -25.92
CA ARG A 13 -5.80 13.02 -25.19
C ARG A 13 -5.13 11.88 -24.39
N VAL A 14 -4.18 11.17 -25.00
CA VAL A 14 -3.46 10.08 -24.36
C VAL A 14 -2.58 10.61 -23.23
N VAL A 15 -1.85 11.70 -23.46
CA VAL A 15 -1.04 12.39 -22.43
C VAL A 15 -1.88 12.78 -21.23
N GLN A 16 -3.03 13.43 -21.47
CA GLN A 16 -3.92 13.87 -20.39
C GLN A 16 -4.53 12.69 -19.64
N ALA A 17 -4.94 11.63 -20.34
CA ALA A 17 -5.49 10.43 -19.72
C ALA A 17 -4.44 9.71 -18.85
N GLN A 18 -3.18 9.61 -19.32
CA GLN A 18 -2.09 9.05 -18.51
C GLN A 18 -1.84 9.86 -17.25
N ALA A 19 -1.76 11.19 -17.34
CA ALA A 19 -1.47 12.07 -16.21
C ALA A 19 -2.48 11.90 -15.06
N VAL A 20 -3.77 11.67 -15.37
CA VAL A 20 -4.83 11.46 -14.37
C VAL A 20 -4.69 10.10 -13.67
N LEU A 21 -4.17 9.08 -14.36
CA LEU A 21 -4.12 7.70 -13.84
C LEU A 21 -2.83 7.38 -13.09
N LEU A 22 -1.78 8.19 -13.18
CA LEU A 22 -0.47 7.96 -12.54
C LEU A 22 -0.48 8.15 -11.01
N ASN A 23 -1.63 8.09 -10.38
CA ASN A 23 -1.76 8.13 -8.92
C ASN A 23 -1.68 6.71 -8.36
N GLY A 24 -0.63 6.43 -7.58
CA GLY A 24 -0.44 5.17 -6.84
C GLY A 24 -1.42 5.01 -5.68
N ILE A 25 -1.13 4.05 -4.82
CA ILE A 25 -1.82 3.87 -3.53
C ILE A 25 -1.48 5.06 -2.64
N ASP A 26 -2.47 5.54 -1.88
CA ASP A 26 -2.24 6.62 -0.91
C ASP A 26 -1.21 6.18 0.15
N ALA A 27 -0.06 6.83 0.13
CA ALA A 27 1.04 6.57 1.06
C ALA A 27 0.60 6.77 2.53
N LYS A 28 -0.30 7.72 2.78
CA LYS A 28 -0.84 7.97 4.12
C LYS A 28 -1.64 6.79 4.63
N LEU A 29 -2.49 6.18 3.78
CA LEU A 29 -3.27 4.99 4.16
C LEU A 29 -2.36 3.82 4.54
N THR A 30 -1.32 3.56 3.75
CA THR A 30 -0.33 2.50 4.04
C THR A 30 0.43 2.79 5.33
N GLN A 31 0.78 4.05 5.58
CA GLN A 31 1.44 4.48 6.81
C GLN A 31 0.52 4.34 8.03
N ASP A 32 -0.72 4.80 7.95
CA ASP A 32 -1.70 4.69 9.02
C ASP A 32 -1.98 3.23 9.38
N PHE A 33 -2.05 2.36 8.37
CA PHE A 33 -2.19 0.92 8.58
C PHE A 33 -0.96 0.32 9.28
N SER A 34 0.25 0.67 8.85
CA SER A 34 1.50 0.25 9.48
C SER A 34 1.58 0.69 10.94
N HIS A 35 1.20 1.94 11.25
CA HIS A 35 1.13 2.45 12.62
C HIS A 35 0.11 1.69 13.47
N SER A 36 -1.04 1.35 12.89
CA SER A 36 -2.05 0.55 13.58
C SER A 36 -1.54 -0.85 13.94
N ILE A 37 -0.81 -1.51 13.04
CA ILE A 37 -0.15 -2.79 13.30
C ILE A 37 0.92 -2.64 14.40
N GLN A 38 1.73 -1.58 14.38
CA GLN A 38 2.71 -1.30 15.43
C GLN A 38 2.06 -1.14 16.80
N ALA A 39 0.96 -0.40 16.88
CA ALA A 39 0.20 -0.22 18.10
C ALA A 39 -0.38 -1.56 18.61
N LEU A 40 -0.87 -2.42 17.70
CA LEU A 40 -1.36 -3.76 18.02
C LEU A 40 -0.22 -4.64 18.58
N ILE A 41 0.96 -4.64 17.94
CA ILE A 41 2.15 -5.37 18.45
C ILE A 41 2.52 -4.88 19.84
N HIS A 42 2.51 -3.57 20.07
CA HIS A 42 2.81 -3.00 21.39
C HIS A 42 1.81 -3.45 22.44
N ALA A 43 0.51 -3.43 22.13
CA ALA A 43 -0.53 -3.92 23.03
C ALA A 43 -0.36 -5.41 23.32
N LEU A 44 -0.08 -6.25 22.31
CA LEU A 44 0.16 -7.69 22.50
C LEU A 44 1.41 -7.97 23.37
N ASN A 45 2.46 -7.17 23.29
CA ASN A 45 3.62 -7.29 24.16
C ASN A 45 3.27 -6.99 25.62
N GLN A 46 2.31 -6.11 25.88
CA GLN A 46 1.83 -5.79 27.23
C GLN A 46 0.89 -6.86 27.80
N ALA A 47 0.40 -7.80 26.98
CA ALA A 47 -0.58 -8.82 27.38
C ALA A 47 -0.15 -9.60 28.62
N GLN A 48 1.12 -9.94 28.76
CA GLN A 48 1.64 -10.68 29.94
C GLN A 48 1.37 -9.95 31.25
N LYS A 49 1.45 -8.62 31.25
CA LYS A 49 1.23 -7.81 32.47
C LYS A 49 -0.23 -7.88 32.94
N TYR A 50 -1.18 -7.91 32.02
CA TYR A 50 -2.60 -7.80 32.32
C TYR A 50 -3.34 -9.16 32.30
N MET A 51 -2.76 -10.19 31.69
CA MET A 51 -3.41 -11.49 31.51
C MET A 51 -2.99 -12.56 32.51
N ARG A 52 -1.85 -12.39 33.21
CA ARG A 52 -1.44 -13.34 34.23
C ARG A 52 -2.28 -13.18 35.49
N PRO A 53 -2.86 -14.30 36.04
CA PRO A 53 -3.62 -14.22 37.29
C PRO A 53 -2.68 -13.78 38.41
N LYS A 54 -3.01 -12.68 39.07
CA LYS A 54 -2.32 -12.22 40.27
C LYS A 54 -3.03 -12.80 41.52
N ARG A 55 -2.24 -13.33 42.44
CA ARG A 55 -2.74 -13.72 43.76
C ARG A 55 -2.61 -12.54 44.71
N PHE A 56 -3.72 -12.10 45.27
CA PHE A 56 -3.75 -10.99 46.21
C PHE A 56 -3.88 -11.52 47.65
N ASN A 57 -3.07 -11.01 48.58
CA ASN A 57 -3.16 -11.28 50.01
C ASN A 57 -4.40 -10.58 50.59
N ARG A 58 -4.83 -11.01 51.79
CA ARG A 58 -6.03 -10.44 52.47
C ARG A 58 -5.95 -8.93 52.64
N VAL A 59 -4.76 -8.39 52.99
CA VAL A 59 -4.48 -6.96 53.12
C VAL A 59 -4.63 -6.20 51.80
N GLN A 60 -4.12 -6.77 50.73
CA GLN A 60 -4.23 -6.19 49.37
C GLN A 60 -5.68 -6.15 48.84
N ARG A 61 -6.48 -7.17 49.17
CA ARG A 61 -7.92 -7.18 48.87
C ARG A 61 -8.67 -6.12 49.69
N TRP A 62 -8.31 -5.98 50.95
CA TRP A 62 -8.92 -4.93 51.80
C TRP A 62 -8.60 -3.53 51.30
N LEU A 63 -7.42 -3.31 50.65
CA LEU A 63 -7.02 -2.06 50.00
C LEU A 63 -7.59 -1.90 48.57
N GLY A 64 -8.42 -2.82 48.09
CA GLY A 64 -9.06 -2.73 46.75
C GLY A 64 -8.13 -3.02 45.56
N SER A 65 -6.92 -3.55 45.81
CA SER A 65 -5.91 -3.82 44.74
C SER A 65 -6.40 -4.87 43.72
N ASP A 66 -7.28 -5.75 44.06
CA ASP A 66 -7.93 -6.72 43.17
C ASP A 66 -8.95 -6.04 42.23
N VAL A 67 -9.71 -5.05 42.73
CA VAL A 67 -10.65 -4.25 41.93
C VAL A 67 -9.90 -3.37 40.93
N ASP A 68 -8.84 -2.71 41.37
CA ASP A 68 -7.99 -1.90 40.51
C ASP A 68 -7.35 -2.74 39.37
N TYR A 69 -6.91 -3.95 39.73
CA TYR A 69 -6.34 -4.86 38.73
C TYR A 69 -7.38 -5.34 37.72
N ALA A 70 -8.59 -5.70 38.18
CA ALA A 70 -9.67 -6.09 37.29
C ALA A 70 -10.11 -4.95 36.37
N SER A 71 -10.15 -3.71 36.86
CA SER A 71 -10.44 -2.52 36.07
C SER A 71 -9.37 -2.30 34.97
N GLN A 72 -8.10 -2.45 35.33
CA GLN A 72 -6.99 -2.34 34.34
C GLN A 72 -7.05 -3.45 33.26
N GLN A 73 -7.45 -4.68 33.65
CA GLN A 73 -7.66 -5.74 32.67
C GLN A 73 -8.77 -5.41 31.69
N ILE A 74 -9.92 -4.94 32.19
CA ILE A 74 -11.04 -4.55 31.32
C ILE A 74 -10.63 -3.43 30.37
N ALA A 75 -9.96 -2.39 30.87
CA ALA A 75 -9.47 -1.28 30.05
C ALA A 75 -8.48 -1.77 28.96
N TYR A 76 -7.57 -2.68 29.32
CA TYR A 76 -6.65 -3.30 28.37
C TYR A 76 -7.38 -4.07 27.26
N TYR A 77 -8.37 -4.90 27.61
CA TYR A 77 -9.15 -5.64 26.60
C TYR A 77 -9.91 -4.70 25.66
N GLN A 78 -10.53 -3.67 26.21
CA GLN A 78 -11.23 -2.67 25.40
C GLN A 78 -10.28 -1.94 24.45
N GLN A 79 -9.08 -1.60 24.91
CA GLN A 79 -8.06 -0.98 24.06
C GLN A 79 -7.61 -1.93 22.95
N LEU A 80 -7.36 -3.19 23.28
CA LEU A 80 -6.95 -4.20 22.31
C LEU A 80 -8.02 -4.42 21.23
N GLU A 81 -9.29 -4.55 21.61
CA GLU A 81 -10.39 -4.70 20.66
C GLU A 81 -10.54 -3.47 19.75
N ARG A 82 -10.35 -2.25 20.27
CA ARG A 82 -10.33 -1.02 19.44
C ARG A 82 -9.20 -1.03 18.44
N LEU A 83 -8.00 -1.47 18.83
CA LEU A 83 -6.85 -1.57 17.91
C LEU A 83 -7.09 -2.61 16.82
N ILE A 84 -7.66 -3.76 17.16
CA ILE A 84 -8.03 -4.80 16.20
C ILE A 84 -9.07 -4.25 15.21
N ALA A 85 -10.14 -3.64 15.70
CA ALA A 85 -11.19 -3.06 14.86
C ALA A 85 -10.62 -1.97 13.92
N ARG A 86 -9.74 -1.11 14.44
CA ARG A 86 -9.09 -0.07 13.63
C ARG A 86 -8.17 -0.66 12.55
N SER A 87 -7.38 -1.68 12.90
CA SER A 87 -6.52 -2.36 11.92
C SER A 87 -7.35 -3.06 10.85
N HIS A 88 -8.47 -3.68 11.23
CA HIS A 88 -9.40 -4.30 10.28
C HIS A 88 -10.01 -3.28 9.31
N GLU A 89 -10.47 -2.14 9.81
CA GLU A 89 -11.00 -1.05 8.99
C GLU A 89 -9.97 -0.56 7.97
N LEU A 90 -8.73 -0.30 8.42
CA LEU A 90 -7.64 0.16 7.55
C LEU A 90 -7.22 -0.91 6.53
N SER A 91 -7.25 -2.19 6.91
CA SER A 91 -6.98 -3.30 5.98
C SER A 91 -8.02 -3.37 4.86
N ALA A 92 -9.30 -3.20 5.18
CA ALA A 92 -10.38 -3.17 4.19
C ALA A 92 -10.25 -1.96 3.25
N GLN A 93 -9.91 -0.78 3.78
CA GLN A 93 -9.65 0.40 2.94
C GLN A 93 -8.45 0.20 2.02
N LEU A 94 -7.36 -0.39 2.53
CA LEU A 94 -6.16 -0.67 1.74
C LEU A 94 -6.45 -1.68 0.62
N GLN A 95 -7.24 -2.71 0.89
CA GLN A 95 -7.67 -3.68 -0.11
C GLN A 95 -8.41 -3.03 -1.27
N ILE A 96 -9.34 -2.10 -0.99
CA ILE A 96 -10.07 -1.34 -2.00
C ILE A 96 -9.10 -0.47 -2.82
N GLU A 97 -8.15 0.22 -2.18
CA GLU A 97 -7.17 1.06 -2.89
C GLU A 97 -6.21 0.24 -3.76
N ILE A 98 -5.81 -0.95 -3.33
CA ILE A 98 -5.02 -1.89 -4.14
C ILE A 98 -5.80 -2.26 -5.41
N GLN A 99 -7.08 -2.64 -5.31
CA GLN A 99 -7.91 -2.98 -6.46
C GLN A 99 -8.07 -1.79 -7.44
N LYS A 100 -8.28 -0.58 -6.91
CA LYS A 100 -8.34 0.64 -7.74
C LYS A 100 -7.01 0.92 -8.43
N SER A 101 -5.88 0.76 -7.72
CA SER A 101 -4.54 0.92 -8.28
C SER A 101 -4.27 -0.08 -9.40
N GLU A 102 -4.68 -1.33 -9.24
CA GLU A 102 -4.56 -2.36 -10.26
C GLU A 102 -5.38 -2.02 -11.51
N ALA A 103 -6.61 -1.55 -11.35
CA ALA A 103 -7.44 -1.11 -12.46
C ALA A 103 -6.80 0.08 -13.22
N ARG A 104 -6.27 1.06 -12.49
CA ARG A 104 -5.53 2.20 -13.08
C ARG A 104 -4.29 1.73 -13.84
N TYR A 105 -3.52 0.81 -13.28
CA TYR A 105 -2.33 0.26 -13.92
C TYR A 105 -2.65 -0.44 -15.25
N ARG A 106 -3.72 -1.24 -15.31
CA ARG A 106 -4.19 -1.88 -16.55
C ARG A 106 -4.58 -0.85 -17.61
N GLN A 107 -5.27 0.22 -17.23
CA GLN A 107 -5.62 1.31 -18.15
C GLN A 107 -4.37 2.05 -18.66
N LEU A 108 -3.39 2.31 -17.77
CA LEU A 108 -2.12 2.92 -18.14
C LEU A 108 -1.33 2.09 -19.14
N THR A 109 -1.35 0.76 -19.02
CA THR A 109 -0.71 -0.14 -19.99
C THR A 109 -1.29 0.05 -21.39
N GLY A 110 -2.62 0.10 -21.53
CA GLY A 110 -3.26 0.36 -22.82
C GLY A 110 -2.97 1.76 -23.37
N LEU A 111 -2.93 2.79 -22.54
CA LEU A 111 -2.56 4.16 -22.94
C LEU A 111 -1.08 4.26 -23.33
N ARG A 112 -0.21 3.49 -22.69
CA ARG A 112 1.20 3.40 -23.05
C ARG A 112 1.39 2.84 -24.47
N GLU A 113 0.65 1.79 -24.81
CA GLU A 113 0.65 1.21 -26.17
C GLU A 113 0.16 2.22 -27.20
N GLN A 114 -0.95 2.92 -26.91
CA GLN A 114 -1.44 3.99 -27.79
C GLN A 114 -0.40 5.11 -27.97
N MET A 115 0.28 5.54 -26.90
CA MET A 115 1.36 6.53 -26.99
C MET A 115 2.48 6.04 -27.91
N GLY A 116 2.89 4.77 -27.80
CA GLY A 116 3.87 4.16 -28.68
C GLY A 116 3.44 4.22 -30.15
N GLN A 117 2.17 3.93 -30.45
CA GLN A 117 1.61 4.05 -31.80
C GLN A 117 1.66 5.49 -32.33
N TYR A 118 1.33 6.48 -31.50
CA TYR A 118 1.45 7.89 -31.90
C TYR A 118 2.86 8.28 -32.20
N ILE A 119 3.84 7.87 -31.39
CA ILE A 119 5.26 8.15 -31.59
C ILE A 119 5.73 7.50 -32.89
N GLN A 120 5.37 6.25 -33.11
CA GLN A 120 5.76 5.51 -34.31
C GLN A 120 5.18 6.12 -35.59
N ALA A 121 3.87 6.41 -35.60
CA ALA A 121 3.21 7.06 -36.72
C ALA A 121 3.82 8.44 -37.06
N ALA A 122 4.20 9.21 -36.03
CA ALA A 122 4.86 10.50 -36.23
C ALA A 122 6.29 10.33 -36.84
N LYS A 123 7.02 9.29 -36.46
CA LYS A 123 8.33 8.97 -37.02
C LYS A 123 8.23 8.53 -38.49
N GLU A 124 7.32 7.63 -38.79
CA GLU A 124 7.04 7.17 -40.15
C GLU A 124 6.65 8.34 -41.05
N PHE A 125 5.70 9.17 -40.59
CA PHE A 125 5.32 10.39 -41.32
C PHE A 125 6.53 11.32 -41.58
N MET A 126 7.42 11.47 -40.60
CA MET A 126 8.61 12.32 -40.76
C MET A 126 9.57 11.78 -41.83
N LEU A 127 9.64 10.46 -42.02
CA LEU A 127 10.44 9.82 -43.08
C LEU A 127 9.81 10.01 -44.47
N GLU A 128 8.47 9.93 -44.56
CA GLU A 128 7.74 10.08 -45.85
C GLU A 128 7.49 11.53 -46.22
N TYR A 129 7.56 12.47 -45.28
CA TYR A 129 7.23 13.89 -45.48
C TYR A 129 7.97 14.55 -46.67
N PRO A 130 9.29 14.30 -46.92
CA PRO A 130 9.99 14.88 -48.06
C PRO A 130 9.39 14.51 -49.40
N GLU A 131 8.73 13.36 -49.53
CA GLU A 131 8.09 12.89 -50.77
C GLU A 131 6.79 13.65 -51.09
N PHE A 132 6.12 14.15 -50.06
CA PHE A 132 4.85 14.89 -50.18
C PHE A 132 5.03 16.40 -50.45
N VAL A 133 6.20 16.95 -50.14
CA VAL A 133 6.47 18.39 -50.23
C VAL A 133 7.44 18.69 -51.32
N GLN A 134 6.92 18.99 -52.51
CA GLN A 134 7.74 19.35 -53.69
C GLN A 134 8.42 20.72 -53.60
N GLN A 135 7.92 21.62 -52.73
CA GLN A 135 8.52 22.95 -52.48
C GLN A 135 8.46 23.26 -50.99
N GLN A 136 9.57 23.12 -50.29
CA GLN A 136 9.66 23.59 -48.90
C GLN A 136 9.84 25.11 -48.90
N HIS A 137 8.90 25.81 -48.25
CA HIS A 137 9.10 27.23 -47.99
C HIS A 137 10.26 27.40 -46.98
N PRO A 138 11.20 28.35 -47.19
CA PRO A 138 12.36 28.53 -46.29
C PRO A 138 12.01 28.76 -44.82
N LEU A 139 10.77 29.19 -44.54
CA LEU A 139 10.24 29.39 -43.15
C LEU A 139 9.45 28.18 -42.62
N ASP A 140 9.37 27.10 -43.37
CA ASP A 140 8.64 25.89 -42.89
C ASP A 140 9.50 25.09 -41.92
N GLN A 141 9.26 25.29 -40.65
CA GLN A 141 9.90 24.58 -39.55
C GLN A 141 9.09 23.33 -39.10
N PHE A 142 8.19 22.83 -39.95
CA PHE A 142 7.27 21.75 -39.55
C PHE A 142 8.05 20.50 -39.13
N THR A 143 9.02 20.04 -39.90
CA THR A 143 9.84 18.86 -39.58
C THR A 143 10.59 19.03 -38.25
N GLN A 144 11.14 20.23 -38.00
CA GLN A 144 11.82 20.52 -36.72
C GLN A 144 10.84 20.50 -35.53
N ARG A 145 9.63 21.02 -35.71
CA ARG A 145 8.58 21.03 -34.67
C ARG A 145 8.05 19.63 -34.41
N LEU A 146 7.84 18.82 -35.46
CA LEU A 146 7.43 17.43 -35.33
C LEU A 146 8.50 16.61 -34.61
N SER A 147 9.78 16.74 -34.97
CA SER A 147 10.89 16.10 -34.27
C SER A 147 10.93 16.48 -32.77
N LYS A 148 10.77 17.76 -32.46
CA LYS A 148 10.69 18.24 -31.08
C LYS A 148 9.49 17.62 -30.33
N LYS A 149 8.34 17.50 -31.01
CA LYS A 149 7.14 16.87 -30.43
C LYS A 149 7.38 15.38 -30.16
N ILE A 150 7.98 14.64 -31.09
CA ILE A 150 8.35 13.23 -30.94
C ILE A 150 9.25 13.06 -29.70
N ASN A 151 10.35 13.82 -29.61
CA ASN A 151 11.27 13.77 -28.48
C ASN A 151 10.56 14.06 -27.13
N THR A 152 9.62 15.01 -27.13
CA THR A 152 8.81 15.33 -25.94
C THR A 152 7.92 14.15 -25.54
N LEU A 153 7.26 13.49 -26.52
CA LEU A 153 6.41 12.33 -26.25
C LEU A 153 7.21 11.12 -25.76
N GLU A 154 8.40 10.88 -26.33
CA GLU A 154 9.32 9.81 -25.89
C GLU A 154 9.81 10.05 -24.44
N THR A 155 10.20 11.28 -24.13
CA THR A 155 10.63 11.67 -22.78
C THR A 155 9.48 11.48 -21.77
N LEU A 156 8.27 11.89 -22.17
CA LEU A 156 7.07 11.71 -21.33
C LEU A 156 6.76 10.23 -21.13
N GLN A 157 6.85 9.42 -22.20
CA GLN A 157 6.62 7.98 -22.11
C GLN A 157 7.62 7.31 -21.15
N ALA A 158 8.91 7.65 -21.26
CA ALA A 158 9.94 7.13 -20.34
C ALA A 158 9.67 7.53 -18.88
N SER A 159 9.25 8.78 -18.65
CA SER A 159 8.85 9.24 -17.31
C SER A 159 7.62 8.50 -16.77
N ASN A 160 6.62 8.27 -17.62
CA ASN A 160 5.43 7.50 -17.25
C ASN A 160 5.75 6.04 -16.97
N ASP A 161 6.68 5.42 -17.73
CA ASP A 161 7.13 4.06 -17.48
C ASP A 161 7.78 3.93 -16.10
N LEU A 162 8.59 4.92 -15.68
CA LEU A 162 9.16 4.96 -14.34
C LEU A 162 8.09 5.10 -13.27
N ALA A 163 7.10 5.98 -13.47
CA ALA A 163 5.98 6.14 -12.54
C ALA A 163 5.13 4.87 -12.44
N MET A 164 4.90 4.16 -13.54
CA MET A 164 4.21 2.86 -13.54
C MET A 164 4.98 1.80 -12.76
N GLN A 165 6.31 1.76 -12.88
CA GLN A 165 7.15 0.87 -12.07
C GLN A 165 7.04 1.18 -10.58
N GLN A 166 7.05 2.45 -10.20
CA GLN A 166 6.85 2.88 -8.81
C GLN A 166 5.46 2.48 -8.29
N MET A 167 4.41 2.64 -9.10
CA MET A 167 3.06 2.17 -8.76
C MET A 167 3.04 0.66 -8.51
N TYR A 168 3.67 -0.13 -9.37
CA TYR A 168 3.74 -1.58 -9.23
C TYR A 168 4.46 -2.00 -7.95
N VAL A 169 5.62 -1.41 -7.65
CA VAL A 169 6.36 -1.69 -6.42
C VAL A 169 5.53 -1.33 -5.19
N SER A 170 4.93 -0.14 -5.16
CA SER A 170 4.05 0.30 -4.07
C SER A 170 2.88 -0.65 -3.85
N GLN A 171 2.29 -1.15 -4.94
CA GLN A 171 1.19 -2.12 -4.89
C GLN A 171 1.65 -3.46 -4.30
N GLN A 172 2.80 -4.00 -4.72
CA GLN A 172 3.35 -5.25 -4.19
C GLN A 172 3.65 -5.15 -2.68
N LEU A 173 4.18 -4.01 -2.23
CA LEU A 173 4.42 -3.77 -0.82
C LEU A 173 3.14 -3.73 0.00
N SER A 174 2.14 -3.03 -0.50
CA SER A 174 0.83 -2.92 0.16
C SER A 174 0.13 -4.27 0.22
N LEU A 175 0.22 -5.10 -0.84
CA LEU A 175 -0.28 -6.47 -0.86
C LEU A 175 0.41 -7.34 0.18
N THR A 176 1.74 -7.32 0.23
CA THR A 176 2.50 -8.12 1.21
C THR A 176 2.13 -7.75 2.65
N LEU A 177 2.00 -6.45 2.94
CA LEU A 177 1.58 -5.97 4.25
C LEU A 177 0.16 -6.45 4.60
N LEU A 178 -0.76 -6.35 3.64
CA LEU A 178 -2.14 -6.77 3.79
C LEU A 178 -2.25 -8.29 4.02
N ASP A 179 -1.60 -9.11 3.19
CA ASP A 179 -1.66 -10.57 3.28
C ASP A 179 -1.17 -11.07 4.64
N ARG A 180 -0.05 -10.51 5.12
CA ARG A 180 0.50 -10.85 6.45
C ARG A 180 -0.42 -10.44 7.59
N PHE A 181 -1.06 -9.28 7.47
CA PHE A 181 -2.03 -8.84 8.46
C PHE A 181 -3.27 -9.76 8.44
N LEU A 182 -3.80 -10.13 7.27
CA LEU A 182 -4.94 -11.03 7.15
C LEU A 182 -4.63 -12.43 7.71
N GLU A 183 -3.42 -12.96 7.49
CA GLU A 183 -2.96 -14.20 8.14
C GLU A 183 -3.01 -14.07 9.68
N ALA A 184 -2.49 -12.96 10.21
CA ALA A 184 -2.51 -12.69 11.64
C ALA A 184 -3.93 -12.55 12.19
N GLU A 185 -4.79 -11.83 11.48
CA GLU A 185 -6.17 -11.57 11.88
C GLU A 185 -7.06 -12.82 11.83
N GLN A 186 -7.00 -13.57 10.73
CA GLN A 186 -7.94 -14.67 10.48
C GLN A 186 -7.54 -15.98 11.16
N VAL A 187 -6.25 -16.20 11.40
CA VAL A 187 -5.74 -17.46 11.92
C VAL A 187 -5.13 -17.30 13.31
N LEU A 188 -4.19 -16.38 13.48
CA LEU A 188 -3.39 -16.31 14.70
C LEU A 188 -4.12 -15.58 15.83
N LEU A 189 -4.89 -14.54 15.53
CA LEU A 189 -5.65 -13.80 16.52
C LEU A 189 -6.78 -14.62 17.15
N PRO A 190 -7.61 -15.38 16.40
CA PRO A 190 -8.60 -16.29 16.97
C PRO A 190 -7.95 -17.40 17.82
N ALA A 191 -6.84 -18.00 17.35
CA ALA A 191 -6.12 -19.02 18.11
C ALA A 191 -5.61 -18.47 19.45
N TRP A 192 -5.04 -17.24 19.44
CA TRP A 192 -4.61 -16.58 20.66
C TRP A 192 -5.78 -16.26 21.61
N LYS A 193 -6.90 -15.72 21.09
CA LYS A 193 -8.13 -15.47 21.86
C LYS A 193 -8.70 -16.76 22.49
N TYR A 194 -8.68 -17.85 21.74
CA TYR A 194 -9.10 -19.16 22.25
C TYR A 194 -8.24 -19.61 23.45
N HIS A 195 -6.91 -19.56 23.31
CA HIS A 195 -6.01 -19.92 24.42
C HIS A 195 -6.19 -18.98 25.62
N LEU A 196 -6.45 -17.70 25.39
CA LEU A 196 -6.71 -16.73 26.44
C LEU A 196 -7.93 -17.09 27.28
N GLN A 197 -9.05 -17.42 26.64
CA GLN A 197 -10.29 -17.81 27.32
C GLN A 197 -10.13 -19.10 28.13
N HIS A 198 -9.39 -20.07 27.61
CA HIS A 198 -9.17 -21.35 28.27
C HIS A 198 -8.15 -21.28 29.42
N THR A 199 -7.19 -20.37 29.35
CA THR A 199 -6.19 -20.16 30.43
C THR A 199 -6.81 -19.55 31.66
N GLN A 200 -7.92 -18.79 31.55
CA GLN A 200 -8.67 -18.29 32.67
C GLN A 200 -9.41 -19.41 33.43
N ALA A 201 -9.68 -20.53 32.75
CA ALA A 201 -10.47 -21.67 33.31
C ALA A 201 -9.59 -22.78 33.90
N GLN A 202 -8.33 -22.94 33.52
CA GLN A 202 -7.48 -24.09 33.89
C GLN A 202 -6.02 -23.69 34.15
N HIS A 203 -5.39 -24.27 35.22
CA HIS A 203 -4.08 -23.90 35.75
C HIS A 203 -2.85 -24.40 34.92
N ASN A 204 -1.82 -23.58 34.83
CA ASN A 204 -0.40 -23.76 34.49
C ASN A 204 0.04 -24.31 33.12
N ASN A 205 -0.48 -25.41 32.57
CA ASN A 205 0.02 -25.97 31.30
C ASN A 205 -0.41 -25.18 30.03
N GLN A 206 -1.36 -24.27 30.18
CA GLN A 206 -1.91 -23.50 29.04
C GLN A 206 -1.25 -22.11 28.89
N LEU A 207 -0.48 -21.64 29.90
CA LEU A 207 0.24 -20.36 29.82
C LEU A 207 1.33 -20.39 28.73
N ASP A 208 2.01 -21.54 28.56
CA ASP A 208 3.03 -21.71 27.53
C ASP A 208 2.43 -21.70 26.11
N ALA A 209 1.25 -22.33 25.93
CA ALA A 209 0.52 -22.28 24.66
C ALA A 209 0.01 -20.87 24.33
N LEU A 210 -0.46 -20.12 25.34
CA LEU A 210 -0.85 -18.73 25.19
C LEU A 210 0.32 -17.83 24.79
N ASP A 211 1.45 -17.96 25.48
CA ASP A 211 2.66 -17.20 25.19
C ASP A 211 3.24 -17.57 23.81
N THR A 212 3.20 -18.83 23.43
CA THR A 212 3.63 -19.30 22.10
C THR A 212 2.75 -18.73 20.99
N SER A 213 1.44 -18.80 21.13
CA SER A 213 0.50 -18.27 20.13
C SER A 213 0.62 -16.74 19.99
N ARG A 214 0.76 -16.02 21.12
CA ARG A 214 1.02 -14.57 21.13
C ARG A 214 2.34 -14.23 20.42
N ASN A 215 3.44 -14.94 20.74
CA ASN A 215 4.74 -14.68 20.14
C ASN A 215 4.74 -14.96 18.64
N ARG A 216 4.00 -15.96 18.19
CA ARG A 216 3.80 -16.25 16.77
C ARG A 216 3.03 -15.11 16.08
N LEU A 217 1.95 -14.63 16.69
CA LEU A 217 1.18 -13.49 16.20
C LEU A 217 2.05 -12.23 16.07
N ILE A 218 2.81 -11.88 17.12
CA ILE A 218 3.74 -10.74 17.12
C ILE A 218 4.81 -10.91 16.04
N LYS A 219 5.38 -12.11 15.85
CA LYS A 219 6.38 -12.38 14.84
C LYS A 219 5.83 -12.15 13.43
N THR A 220 4.64 -12.67 13.12
CA THR A 220 3.99 -12.47 11.80
C THR A 220 3.72 -11.00 11.53
N LEU A 221 3.20 -10.25 12.51
CA LEU A 221 2.96 -8.82 12.38
C LEU A 221 4.25 -8.00 12.21
N LYS A 222 5.35 -8.36 12.90
CA LYS A 222 6.66 -7.71 12.71
C LYS A 222 7.20 -7.95 11.31
N HIS A 223 7.14 -9.18 10.81
CA HIS A 223 7.56 -9.50 9.44
C HIS A 223 6.78 -8.69 8.39
N ALA A 224 5.48 -8.45 8.62
CA ALA A 224 4.69 -7.59 7.74
C ALA A 224 5.29 -6.18 7.65
N LEU A 225 5.69 -5.60 8.78
CA LEU A 225 6.27 -4.25 8.83
C LEU A 225 7.70 -4.19 8.28
N GLU A 226 8.55 -5.19 8.55
CA GLU A 226 9.94 -5.22 8.08
C GLU A 226 10.03 -5.23 6.55
N HIS A 227 9.20 -6.04 5.89
CA HIS A 227 9.15 -6.07 4.42
C HIS A 227 8.66 -4.74 3.83
N SER A 228 7.73 -4.06 4.48
CA SER A 228 7.27 -2.74 4.02
C SER A 228 8.33 -1.65 4.20
N ALA A 229 9.18 -1.73 5.23
CA ALA A 229 10.22 -0.75 5.54
C ALA A 229 11.48 -0.91 4.66
N GLN A 230 11.92 -2.14 4.39
CA GLN A 230 13.12 -2.41 3.57
C GLN A 230 12.97 -1.92 2.14
N SER A 231 11.77 -2.02 1.58
CA SER A 231 11.51 -1.60 0.21
C SER A 231 11.36 -0.09 0.06
N SER A 232 10.96 0.62 1.12
CA SER A 232 10.93 2.08 1.12
C SER A 232 12.33 2.72 1.19
N SER A 233 13.34 1.98 1.68
CA SER A 233 14.74 2.44 1.74
C SER A 233 15.51 2.26 0.42
N HIS A 234 15.06 1.41 -0.50
CA HIS A 234 15.66 1.20 -1.83
C HIS A 234 15.10 2.14 -2.92
N SER A 235 14.06 2.93 -2.60
CA SER A 235 13.43 3.89 -3.51
C SER A 235 13.89 5.35 -3.32
N ARG A 236 14.91 5.59 -2.50
CA ARG A 236 15.57 6.87 -2.35
C ARG A 236 16.96 6.77 -2.97
#